data_5de03979f8ff405a8f52904a1b62a42f
#
_entry.id   5de03979f8ff405a8f52904a1b62a42f
#
_cell.length_a   1.000
_cell.length_b   1.000
_cell.length_c   1.000
_cell.angle_alpha   90.00
_cell.angle_beta   90.00
_cell.angle_gamma   90.00
#
_symmetry.space_group_name_H-M   'P 1'
#
loop_
_entity.id
_entity.type
_entity.pdbx_description
1 polymer ?
#
loop_
_entity_poly.entity_id
_entity_poly.type
_entity_poly.pdbx_seq_one_letter_code
_entity_poly.pdbx_strand_id
1 'polypeptide(L)'
;MFIRLAQSNDIPGLIALLRQVGQVHRDIRPDIFRDRCQKYDETALLQLLTDETRPIFVADDQGFVAGYCFCILRSYQNDGAMQDRAELYIDDLCVDENRRGRHIGSALYNHVLSYAREKGCQFVTLNVWQGNDSAMKFYENAGMTPRSITMEAKLC
;
A
#
# COMPACT_ATOMS: atom_id res chain seq x y z
N MET A 1 -15.26 -7.34 -11.64
CA MET A 1 -14.25 -6.90 -10.66
C MET A 1 -14.83 -5.80 -9.79
N PHE A 2 -14.64 -5.85 -8.49
CA PHE A 2 -15.05 -4.81 -7.53
C PHE A 2 -14.03 -4.73 -6.39
N ILE A 3 -14.01 -3.58 -5.69
CA ILE A 3 -13.11 -3.36 -4.55
C ILE A 3 -13.89 -3.58 -3.25
N ARG A 4 -13.33 -4.34 -2.34
CA ARG A 4 -13.90 -4.64 -1.02
C ARG A 4 -12.81 -4.81 0.04
N LEU A 5 -13.21 -4.82 1.29
CA LEU A 5 -12.32 -5.23 2.38
C LEU A 5 -11.90 -6.69 2.21
N ALA A 6 -10.66 -6.96 2.56
CA ALA A 6 -10.10 -8.31 2.55
C ALA A 6 -10.74 -9.19 3.62
N GLN A 7 -10.80 -10.47 3.35
CA GLN A 7 -11.32 -11.52 4.23
C GLN A 7 -10.27 -12.62 4.40
N SER A 8 -10.48 -13.52 5.34
CA SER A 8 -9.53 -14.60 5.65
C SER A 8 -9.24 -15.52 4.45
N ASN A 9 -10.22 -15.75 3.60
CA ASN A 9 -10.05 -16.55 2.38
C ASN A 9 -9.23 -15.85 1.28
N ASP A 10 -8.95 -14.54 1.41
CA ASP A 10 -8.07 -13.81 0.49
C ASP A 10 -6.57 -14.00 0.82
N ILE A 11 -6.24 -14.50 2.00
CA ILE A 11 -4.85 -14.60 2.49
C ILE A 11 -3.90 -15.26 1.50
N PRO A 12 -4.22 -16.40 0.86
CA PRO A 12 -3.32 -16.99 -0.14
C PRO A 12 -3.02 -16.04 -1.30
N GLY A 13 -4.03 -15.31 -1.80
CA GLY A 13 -3.87 -14.31 -2.85
C GLY A 13 -3.04 -13.10 -2.39
N LEU A 14 -3.26 -12.62 -1.17
CA LEU A 14 -2.47 -11.54 -0.57
C LEU A 14 -0.99 -11.93 -0.46
N ILE A 15 -0.70 -13.14 0.02
CA ILE A 15 0.67 -13.65 0.13
C ILE A 15 1.34 -13.74 -1.24
N ALA A 16 0.64 -14.23 -2.26
CA ALA A 16 1.18 -14.31 -3.62
C ALA A 16 1.61 -12.92 -4.13
N LEU A 17 0.77 -11.89 -3.92
CA LEU A 17 1.06 -10.51 -4.32
C LEU A 17 2.16 -9.86 -3.45
N LEU A 18 2.19 -10.14 -2.14
CA LEU A 18 3.26 -9.66 -1.26
C LEU A 18 4.63 -10.17 -1.70
N ARG A 19 4.71 -11.39 -2.23
CA ARG A 19 5.95 -11.94 -2.81
C ARG A 19 6.34 -11.23 -4.11
N GLN A 20 5.37 -10.91 -4.96
CA GLN A 20 5.64 -10.16 -6.21
C GLN A 20 6.22 -8.77 -5.89
N VAL A 21 5.60 -7.99 -5.02
CA VAL A 21 6.09 -6.66 -4.65
C VAL A 21 7.40 -6.74 -3.86
N GLY A 22 7.56 -7.75 -3.02
CA GLY A 22 8.80 -8.00 -2.29
C GLY A 22 9.98 -8.20 -3.25
N GLN A 23 9.78 -8.91 -4.35
CA GLN A 23 10.80 -9.08 -5.37
C GLN A 23 11.18 -7.75 -6.06
N VAL A 24 10.20 -6.90 -6.34
CA VAL A 24 10.45 -5.55 -6.88
C VAL A 24 11.34 -4.74 -5.94
N HIS A 25 11.01 -4.72 -4.65
CA HIS A 25 11.80 -3.99 -3.65
C HIS A 25 13.21 -4.59 -3.50
N ARG A 26 13.32 -5.91 -3.50
CA ARG A 26 14.60 -6.62 -3.45
C ARG A 26 15.50 -6.26 -4.64
N ASP A 27 14.95 -6.20 -5.84
CA ASP A 27 15.67 -5.85 -7.05
C ASP A 27 16.20 -4.40 -7.00
N ILE A 28 15.45 -3.48 -6.40
CA ILE A 28 15.83 -2.07 -6.26
C ILE A 28 16.89 -1.90 -5.16
N ARG A 29 16.68 -2.52 -3.99
CA ARG A 29 17.54 -2.35 -2.81
C ARG A 29 17.87 -3.70 -2.17
N PRO A 30 18.75 -4.50 -2.82
CA PRO A 30 19.16 -5.79 -2.29
C PRO A 30 19.96 -5.70 -0.98
N ASP A 31 20.49 -4.52 -0.66
CA ASP A 31 21.17 -4.22 0.58
C ASP A 31 20.20 -3.96 1.76
N ILE A 32 18.94 -3.69 1.50
CA ILE A 32 17.91 -3.41 2.52
C ILE A 32 16.90 -4.56 2.60
N PHE A 33 16.40 -5.04 1.48
CA PHE A 33 15.38 -6.08 1.44
C PHE A 33 15.98 -7.47 1.41
N ARG A 34 15.41 -8.36 2.21
CA ARG A 34 15.82 -9.76 2.28
C ARG A 34 15.52 -10.49 0.97
N ASP A 35 16.29 -11.52 0.70
CA ASP A 35 15.93 -12.51 -0.31
C ASP A 35 14.57 -13.15 0.02
N ARG A 36 13.74 -13.41 -0.99
CA ARG A 36 12.36 -13.90 -0.83
C ARG A 36 11.53 -13.03 0.13
N CYS A 37 11.63 -11.70 -0.04
CA CYS A 37 10.94 -10.72 0.80
C CYS A 37 9.42 -10.95 0.76
N GLN A 38 8.83 -11.07 1.95
CA GLN A 38 7.38 -11.15 2.16
C GLN A 38 7.06 -10.37 3.44
N LYS A 39 6.39 -9.24 3.30
CA LYS A 39 6.18 -8.29 4.40
C LYS A 39 5.36 -8.86 5.56
N TYR A 40 4.31 -9.63 5.25
CA TYR A 40 3.41 -10.23 6.23
C TYR A 40 3.24 -11.72 5.96
N ASP A 41 3.31 -12.53 7.00
CA ASP A 41 2.94 -13.95 6.95
C ASP A 41 1.44 -14.15 7.23
N GLU A 42 0.96 -15.38 7.18
CA GLU A 42 -0.45 -15.72 7.41
C GLU A 42 -0.92 -15.26 8.79
N THR A 43 -0.12 -15.48 9.84
CA THR A 43 -0.47 -15.09 11.21
C THR A 43 -0.62 -13.58 11.34
N ALA A 44 0.32 -12.80 10.76
CA ALA A 44 0.26 -11.34 10.75
C ALA A 44 -0.96 -10.85 9.97
N LEU A 45 -1.29 -11.46 8.83
CA LEU A 45 -2.46 -11.10 8.03
C LEU A 45 -3.77 -11.36 8.78
N LEU A 46 -3.89 -12.50 9.46
CA LEU A 46 -5.07 -12.79 10.29
C LEU A 46 -5.29 -11.74 11.37
N GLN A 47 -4.22 -11.26 12.01
CA GLN A 47 -4.29 -10.19 12.99
C GLN A 47 -4.69 -8.85 12.35
N LEU A 48 -4.09 -8.50 11.21
CA LEU A 48 -4.40 -7.27 10.48
C LEU A 48 -5.87 -7.20 10.05
N LEU A 49 -6.47 -8.30 9.66
CA LEU A 49 -7.88 -8.36 9.26
C LEU A 49 -8.85 -7.99 10.38
N THR A 50 -8.41 -8.03 11.64
CA THR A 50 -9.20 -7.63 12.81
C THR A 50 -8.94 -6.19 13.27
N ASP A 51 -7.99 -5.49 12.67
CA ASP A 51 -7.58 -4.14 13.04
C ASP A 51 -8.26 -3.11 12.13
N GLU A 52 -9.28 -2.43 12.65
CA GLU A 52 -10.05 -1.41 11.93
C GLU A 52 -9.22 -0.17 11.56
N THR A 53 -8.08 0.04 12.22
CA THR A 53 -7.17 1.15 11.89
C THR A 53 -6.24 0.81 10.73
N ARG A 54 -6.22 -0.45 10.30
CA ARG A 54 -5.35 -0.95 9.23
C ARG A 54 -6.14 -1.69 8.15
N PRO A 55 -7.07 -1.03 7.46
CA PRO A 55 -7.90 -1.66 6.46
C PRO A 55 -7.07 -2.18 5.29
N ILE A 56 -7.43 -3.37 4.81
CA ILE A 56 -6.87 -3.98 3.61
C ILE A 56 -7.98 -4.07 2.57
N PHE A 57 -7.77 -3.43 1.43
CA PHE A 57 -8.70 -3.53 0.29
C PHE A 57 -8.15 -4.49 -0.75
N VAL A 58 -9.04 -5.27 -1.36
CA VAL A 58 -8.72 -6.17 -2.46
C VAL A 58 -9.56 -5.85 -3.69
N ALA A 59 -8.94 -5.99 -4.84
CA ALA A 59 -9.63 -6.02 -6.13
C ALA A 59 -10.04 -7.47 -6.40
N ASP A 60 -11.31 -7.77 -6.16
CA ASP A 60 -11.88 -9.10 -6.35
C ASP A 60 -12.33 -9.27 -7.80
N ASP A 61 -11.73 -10.19 -8.49
CA ASP A 61 -12.09 -10.58 -9.86
C ASP A 61 -12.59 -12.03 -9.84
N GLN A 62 -13.87 -12.20 -9.52
CA GLN A 62 -14.54 -13.52 -9.45
C GLN A 62 -13.87 -14.49 -8.46
N GLY A 63 -13.52 -13.98 -7.28
CA GLY A 63 -12.85 -14.74 -6.22
C GLY A 63 -11.34 -14.79 -6.34
N PHE A 64 -10.76 -14.17 -7.37
CA PHE A 64 -9.32 -14.01 -7.52
C PHE A 64 -8.88 -12.63 -7.02
N VAL A 65 -7.87 -12.58 -6.16
CA VAL A 65 -7.28 -11.33 -5.67
C VAL A 65 -6.37 -10.75 -6.76
N ALA A 66 -6.91 -9.85 -7.56
CA ALA A 66 -6.19 -9.23 -8.68
C ALA A 66 -5.25 -8.08 -8.26
N GLY A 67 -5.45 -7.57 -7.07
CA GLY A 67 -4.62 -6.53 -6.46
C GLY A 67 -5.07 -6.24 -5.04
N TYR A 68 -4.24 -5.51 -4.31
CA TYR A 68 -4.54 -5.08 -2.95
C TYR A 68 -4.07 -3.65 -2.66
N CYS A 69 -4.59 -3.07 -1.59
CA CYS A 69 -4.06 -1.89 -0.95
C CYS A 69 -4.11 -2.04 0.56
N PHE A 70 -2.96 -2.08 1.21
CA PHE A 70 -2.82 -2.03 2.66
C PHE A 70 -2.78 -0.59 3.11
N CYS A 71 -3.60 -0.22 4.08
CA CYS A 71 -3.71 1.14 4.58
C CYS A 71 -3.53 1.20 6.09
N ILE A 72 -3.13 2.36 6.58
CA ILE A 72 -3.03 2.66 8.01
C ILE A 72 -3.69 4.02 8.25
N LEU A 73 -4.73 4.05 9.08
CA LEU A 73 -5.31 5.29 9.60
C LEU A 73 -4.40 5.85 10.68
N ARG A 74 -3.91 7.07 10.50
CA ARG A 74 -3.04 7.77 11.43
C ARG A 74 -3.70 9.04 11.92
N SER A 75 -3.71 9.26 13.23
CA SER A 75 -4.17 10.49 13.85
C SER A 75 -3.00 11.13 14.60
N TYR A 76 -2.78 12.41 14.35
CA TYR A 76 -1.75 13.21 14.97
C TYR A 76 -2.42 14.35 15.74
N GLN A 77 -2.24 14.36 17.04
CA GLN A 77 -2.86 15.35 17.92
C GLN A 77 -1.85 15.85 18.96
N ASN A 78 -1.99 17.11 19.34
CA ASN A 78 -1.19 17.72 20.41
C ASN A 78 0.33 17.70 20.15
N ASP A 79 0.74 17.72 18.89
CA ASP A 79 2.14 17.93 18.52
C ASP A 79 2.52 19.40 18.73
N GLY A 80 3.71 19.65 19.30
CA GLY A 80 4.16 21.02 19.59
C GLY A 80 4.48 21.86 18.34
N ALA A 81 4.68 21.24 17.19
CA ALA A 81 5.10 21.90 15.96
C ALA A 81 4.09 21.75 14.81
N MET A 82 3.32 20.68 14.79
CA MET A 82 2.46 20.34 13.66
C MET A 82 0.98 20.46 14.01
N GLN A 83 0.18 20.82 13.03
CA GLN A 83 -1.27 20.87 13.16
C GLN A 83 -1.85 19.46 13.43
N ASP A 84 -2.93 19.41 14.21
CA ASP A 84 -3.73 18.21 14.38
C ASP A 84 -4.27 17.77 13.02
N ARG A 85 -4.15 16.48 12.71
CA ARG A 85 -4.60 15.94 11.42
C ARG A 85 -4.82 14.45 11.47
N ALA A 86 -5.65 13.96 10.57
CA ALA A 86 -5.80 12.55 10.26
C ALA A 86 -5.30 12.29 8.84
N GLU A 87 -4.59 11.20 8.67
CA GLU A 87 -4.03 10.76 7.39
C GLU A 87 -4.33 9.28 7.16
N LEU A 88 -4.60 8.92 5.92
CA LEU A 88 -4.57 7.53 5.49
C LEU A 88 -3.23 7.27 4.80
N TYR A 89 -2.43 6.41 5.40
CA TYR A 89 -1.14 5.99 4.83
C TYR A 89 -1.34 4.71 4.02
N ILE A 90 -0.97 4.75 2.74
CA ILE A 90 -0.88 3.55 1.90
C ILE A 90 0.45 2.87 2.23
N ASP A 91 0.35 1.77 2.98
CA ASP A 91 1.50 0.99 3.38
C ASP A 91 2.07 0.15 2.23
N ASP A 92 1.17 -0.35 1.37
CA ASP A 92 1.53 -1.09 0.17
C ASP A 92 0.35 -1.16 -0.81
N LEU A 93 0.62 -1.07 -2.10
CA LEU A 93 -0.34 -1.27 -3.18
C LEU A 93 0.31 -2.13 -4.26
N CYS A 94 -0.33 -3.24 -4.59
CA CYS A 94 0.17 -4.16 -5.61
C CYS A 94 -0.97 -4.63 -6.52
N VAL A 95 -0.67 -4.75 -7.79
CA VAL A 95 -1.53 -5.38 -8.80
C VAL A 95 -0.78 -6.57 -9.38
N ASP A 96 -1.47 -7.70 -9.50
CA ASP A 96 -0.92 -8.92 -10.11
C ASP A 96 -0.25 -8.58 -11.46
N GLU A 97 0.97 -9.05 -11.64
CA GLU A 97 1.78 -8.74 -12.83
C GLU A 97 1.10 -9.14 -14.14
N ASN A 98 0.30 -10.22 -14.12
CA ASN A 98 -0.42 -10.71 -15.29
C ASN A 98 -1.74 -9.96 -15.55
N ARG A 99 -2.09 -9.03 -14.67
CA ARG A 99 -3.34 -8.25 -14.75
C ARG A 99 -3.13 -6.74 -14.81
N ARG A 100 -1.89 -6.29 -14.95
CA ARG A 100 -1.55 -4.88 -15.15
C ARG A 100 -2.14 -4.34 -16.46
N GLY A 101 -2.26 -3.01 -16.56
CA GLY A 101 -2.86 -2.35 -17.73
C GLY A 101 -4.39 -2.40 -17.81
N ARG A 102 -5.05 -2.93 -16.77
CA ARG A 102 -6.53 -3.01 -16.67
C ARG A 102 -7.12 -2.00 -15.69
N HIS A 103 -6.39 -0.95 -15.35
CA HIS A 103 -6.79 0.12 -14.41
C HIS A 103 -7.11 -0.35 -12.99
N ILE A 104 -6.65 -1.54 -12.59
CA ILE A 104 -6.91 -2.11 -11.24
C ILE A 104 -6.26 -1.24 -10.16
N GLY A 105 -5.02 -0.81 -10.37
CA GLY A 105 -4.33 0.09 -9.44
C GLY A 105 -5.07 1.41 -9.25
N SER A 106 -5.56 2.00 -10.33
CA SER A 106 -6.36 3.23 -10.28
C SER A 106 -7.68 3.03 -9.55
N ALA A 107 -8.35 1.89 -9.75
CA ALA A 107 -9.59 1.55 -9.04
C ALA A 107 -9.35 1.40 -7.53
N LEU A 108 -8.29 0.69 -7.13
CA LEU A 108 -7.87 0.58 -5.72
C LEU A 108 -7.55 1.95 -5.11
N TYR A 109 -6.75 2.74 -5.80
CA TYR A 109 -6.35 4.08 -5.33
C TYR A 109 -7.58 5.01 -5.15
N ASN A 110 -8.47 5.06 -6.14
CA ASN A 110 -9.68 5.87 -6.05
C ASN A 110 -10.62 5.43 -4.91
N HIS A 111 -10.72 4.12 -4.68
CA HIS A 111 -11.48 3.58 -3.56
C HIS A 111 -10.88 4.04 -2.21
N VAL A 112 -9.56 3.99 -2.09
CA VAL A 112 -8.82 4.46 -0.90
C VAL A 112 -9.02 5.96 -0.68
N LEU A 113 -9.00 6.78 -1.74
CA LEU A 113 -9.29 8.22 -1.62
C LEU A 113 -10.70 8.47 -1.08
N SER A 114 -11.70 7.73 -1.56
CA SER A 114 -13.08 7.84 -1.10
C SER A 114 -13.20 7.44 0.37
N TYR A 115 -12.61 6.31 0.74
CA TYR A 115 -12.56 5.84 2.12
C TYR A 115 -11.88 6.86 3.05
N ALA A 116 -10.76 7.44 2.64
CA ALA A 116 -10.07 8.46 3.42
C ALA A 116 -10.95 9.69 3.68
N ARG A 117 -11.71 10.14 2.66
CA ARG A 117 -12.68 11.25 2.83
C ARG A 117 -13.78 10.90 3.81
N GLU A 118 -14.35 9.71 3.71
CA GLU A 118 -15.38 9.22 4.65
C GLU A 118 -14.87 9.16 6.09
N LYS A 119 -13.58 8.85 6.28
CA LYS A 119 -12.92 8.84 7.59
C LYS A 119 -12.46 10.22 8.08
N GLY A 120 -12.70 11.29 7.32
CA GLY A 120 -12.32 12.64 7.69
C GLY A 120 -10.82 12.91 7.60
N CYS A 121 -10.07 12.13 6.83
CA CYS A 121 -8.65 12.37 6.63
C CYS A 121 -8.40 13.63 5.78
N GLN A 122 -7.42 14.42 6.16
CA GLN A 122 -6.97 15.58 5.37
C GLN A 122 -5.99 15.18 4.27
N PHE A 123 -5.26 14.07 4.44
CA PHE A 123 -4.24 13.63 3.50
C PHE A 123 -4.29 12.11 3.29
N VAL A 124 -3.89 11.70 2.08
CA VAL A 124 -3.47 10.33 1.79
C VAL A 124 -1.99 10.39 1.44
N THR A 125 -1.19 9.57 2.10
CA THR A 125 0.27 9.57 1.95
C THR A 125 0.80 8.17 1.69
N LEU A 126 1.99 8.10 1.11
CA LEU A 126 2.73 6.87 0.91
C LEU A 126 4.22 7.16 0.74
N ASN A 127 5.05 6.13 0.78
CA ASN A 127 6.45 6.21 0.43
C ASN A 127 6.72 5.43 -0.87
N VAL A 128 7.50 6.01 -1.76
CA VAL A 128 8.02 5.34 -2.97
C VAL A 128 9.53 5.22 -2.84
N TRP A 129 10.07 4.01 -3.01
CA TRP A 129 11.50 3.80 -3.04
C TRP A 129 12.11 4.44 -4.29
N GLN A 130 13.22 5.17 -4.10
CA GLN A 130 14.01 5.67 -5.22
C GLN A 130 14.45 4.50 -6.10
N GLY A 131 14.18 4.59 -7.40
CA GLY A 131 14.41 3.51 -8.36
C GLY A 131 13.13 2.75 -8.74
N ASN A 132 12.03 2.92 -8.01
CA ASN A 132 10.73 2.40 -8.41
C ASN A 132 10.00 3.42 -9.30
N ASP A 133 10.50 3.59 -10.52
CA ASP A 133 10.02 4.63 -11.43
C ASP A 133 8.58 4.39 -11.90
N SER A 134 8.17 3.14 -12.04
CA SER A 134 6.80 2.80 -12.43
C SER A 134 5.78 3.19 -11.36
N ALA A 135 6.09 2.97 -10.09
CA ALA A 135 5.24 3.39 -8.97
C ALA A 135 5.20 4.92 -8.88
N MET A 136 6.35 5.59 -8.97
CA MET A 136 6.42 7.06 -8.94
C MET A 136 5.55 7.67 -10.05
N LYS A 137 5.70 7.20 -11.28
CA LYS A 137 4.90 7.66 -12.41
C LYS A 137 3.41 7.41 -12.23
N PHE A 138 3.04 6.25 -11.68
CA PHE A 138 1.64 5.93 -11.38
C PHE A 138 1.03 6.95 -10.42
N TYR A 139 1.69 7.24 -9.31
CA TYR A 139 1.18 8.18 -8.31
C TYR A 139 1.20 9.64 -8.79
N GLU A 140 2.22 10.05 -9.52
CA GLU A 140 2.28 11.39 -10.14
C GLU A 140 1.11 11.57 -11.13
N ASN A 141 0.84 10.58 -11.98
CA ASN A 141 -0.30 10.61 -12.91
C ASN A 141 -1.65 10.60 -12.17
N ALA A 142 -1.70 10.04 -10.97
CA ALA A 142 -2.89 10.07 -10.11
C ALA A 142 -3.06 11.39 -9.35
N GLY A 143 -2.14 12.35 -9.52
CA GLY A 143 -2.20 13.68 -8.92
C GLY A 143 -1.46 13.84 -7.59
N MET A 144 -0.68 12.84 -7.17
CA MET A 144 0.15 12.98 -5.96
C MET A 144 1.42 13.78 -6.26
N THR A 145 1.90 14.50 -5.23
CA THR A 145 3.14 15.26 -5.28
C THR A 145 4.05 14.87 -4.12
N PRO A 146 5.38 14.95 -4.28
CA PRO A 146 6.30 14.69 -3.17
C PRO A 146 6.04 15.63 -2.00
N ARG A 147 5.98 15.08 -0.78
CA ARG A 147 5.80 15.85 0.46
C ARG A 147 7.13 16.11 1.16
N SER A 148 7.98 15.11 1.22
CA SER A 148 9.27 15.13 1.90
C SER A 148 10.21 14.15 1.24
N ILE A 149 11.49 14.30 1.52
CA ILE A 149 12.54 13.40 1.00
C ILE A 149 13.32 12.87 2.17
N THR A 150 13.44 11.55 2.27
CA THR A 150 14.35 10.89 3.20
C THR A 150 15.72 10.75 2.53
N MET A 151 16.74 11.33 3.14
CA MET A 151 18.12 11.21 2.68
C MET A 151 18.84 10.13 3.45
N GLU A 152 19.76 9.43 2.83
CA GLU A 152 20.58 8.42 3.47
C GLU A 152 22.07 8.60 3.16
N ALA A 153 22.92 8.17 4.07
CA ALA A 153 24.34 7.99 3.84
C ALA A 153 24.72 6.56 4.23
N LYS A 154 25.24 5.78 3.29
CA LYS A 154 25.72 4.43 3.59
C LYS A 154 27.11 4.52 4.24
N LEU A 155 27.26 3.93 5.42
CA LEU A 155 28.50 4.04 6.22
C LEU A 155 29.50 2.90 5.99
N CYS A 156 29.03 1.82 5.42
CA CYS A 156 29.91 0.66 5.15
C CYS A 156 29.45 -0.14 3.94
#